data_aed6b9e4928fdad98fa6032d7fbc3adf
#
_entry.id   aed6b9e4928fdad98fa6032d7fbc3adf
#
_cell.length_a   1.000
_cell.length_b   1.000
_cell.length_c   1.000
_cell.angle_alpha   90.00
_cell.angle_beta   90.00
_cell.angle_gamma   90.00
#
_symmetry.space_group_name_H-M   'P 1'
#
loop_
_entity.id
_entity.type
_entity.pdbx_description
1 polymer ?
#
loop_
_entity_poly.entity_id
_entity_poly.type
_entity_poly.pdbx_seq_one_letter_code
_entity_poly.pdbx_strand_id
1 'polypeptide(L)'
;ERVSYARNAFTRYPNDYEIRDNLAVCLYFVWQESHNESLIGEIENLLRTVVNECANENTRYDAINTLVSLYSESGQKDKITELVKLLTPMKYCREHTLSCGIGDGKTKFYIQDEIDKLTDALGIAIRNLALNDDLPNDPSTWEDKIEMLRASNQLYSMIYGENLMYHHGRLAFNHWLISTYQIALGKTEDALSSLEEMCGHSVACDLSYQNDHGRYFSSILVDTQIYPEKSEDFHEFTEHTQCYYMLDRMQHPRYDCLRRDMRFLSVVEELTMYAKNEGF
;
A
#
# COMPACT_ATOMS: atom_id res chain seq x y z
N GLU A 1 16.08 -17.01 5.64
CA GLU A 1 15.22 -18.15 6.01
C GLU A 1 14.09 -18.31 5.00
N ARG A 2 13.26 -17.28 4.70
CA ARG A 2 12.14 -17.33 3.73
C ARG A 2 12.54 -17.87 2.36
N VAL A 3 13.65 -17.38 1.77
CA VAL A 3 14.16 -17.85 0.47
C VAL A 3 14.50 -19.35 0.50
N SER A 4 15.04 -19.87 1.61
CA SER A 4 15.34 -21.28 1.74
C SER A 4 14.08 -22.15 1.71
N TYR A 5 13.00 -21.71 2.38
CA TYR A 5 11.71 -22.39 2.34
C TYR A 5 11.09 -22.34 0.93
N ALA A 6 11.09 -21.17 0.30
CA ALA A 6 10.56 -21.00 -1.04
C ALA A 6 11.31 -21.85 -2.08
N ARG A 7 12.64 -21.94 -2.00
CA ARG A 7 13.46 -22.83 -2.86
C ARG A 7 13.16 -24.30 -2.62
N ASN A 8 12.96 -24.72 -1.37
CA ASN A 8 12.60 -26.10 -1.05
C ASN A 8 11.20 -26.45 -1.61
N ALA A 9 10.24 -25.54 -1.47
CA ALA A 9 8.90 -25.71 -2.04
C ALA A 9 8.98 -25.82 -3.57
N PHE A 10 9.69 -24.91 -4.23
CA PHE A 10 9.88 -24.92 -5.68
C PHE A 10 10.59 -26.17 -6.17
N THR A 11 11.58 -26.68 -5.43
CA THR A 11 12.23 -27.96 -5.77
C THR A 11 11.27 -29.14 -5.74
N ARG A 12 10.30 -29.13 -4.83
CA ARG A 12 9.29 -30.20 -4.72
C ARG A 12 8.16 -30.06 -5.75
N TYR A 13 7.82 -28.82 -6.10
CA TYR A 13 6.66 -28.50 -6.96
C TYR A 13 7.09 -27.51 -8.07
N PRO A 14 7.99 -27.90 -8.99
CA PRO A 14 8.58 -26.96 -9.97
C PRO A 14 7.57 -26.46 -11.02
N ASN A 15 6.43 -27.14 -11.18
CA ASN A 15 5.36 -26.79 -12.11
C ASN A 15 4.20 -26.01 -11.46
N ASP A 16 4.31 -25.70 -10.18
CA ASP A 16 3.34 -24.87 -9.48
C ASP A 16 3.72 -23.38 -9.66
N TYR A 17 2.84 -22.64 -10.31
CA TYR A 17 3.12 -21.23 -10.66
C TYR A 17 3.00 -20.30 -9.46
N GLU A 18 2.17 -20.59 -8.45
CA GLU A 18 2.07 -19.81 -7.22
C GLU A 18 3.35 -19.97 -6.39
N ILE A 19 3.86 -21.20 -6.26
CA ILE A 19 5.15 -21.45 -5.58
C ILE A 19 6.29 -20.79 -6.34
N ARG A 20 6.26 -20.77 -7.67
CA ARG A 20 7.25 -20.10 -8.49
C ARG A 20 7.22 -18.59 -8.31
N ASP A 21 6.05 -17.99 -8.29
CA ASP A 21 5.85 -16.57 -8.03
C ASP A 21 6.34 -16.19 -6.63
N ASN A 22 5.92 -16.93 -5.61
CA ASN A 22 6.37 -16.73 -4.23
C ASN A 22 7.90 -16.80 -4.08
N LEU A 23 8.57 -17.72 -4.76
CA LEU A 23 10.03 -17.76 -4.77
C LEU A 23 10.62 -16.48 -5.38
N ALA A 24 10.07 -16.03 -6.50
CA ALA A 24 10.54 -14.81 -7.16
C ALA A 24 10.33 -13.57 -6.30
N VAL A 25 9.19 -13.44 -5.62
CA VAL A 25 8.91 -12.37 -4.66
C VAL A 25 9.88 -12.39 -3.48
N CYS A 26 10.16 -13.56 -2.91
CA CYS A 26 11.17 -13.69 -1.84
C CYS A 26 12.57 -13.25 -2.31
N LEU A 27 12.96 -13.61 -3.54
CA LEU A 27 14.24 -13.19 -4.12
C LEU A 27 14.27 -11.69 -4.42
N TYR A 28 13.12 -11.11 -4.84
CA TYR A 28 13.00 -9.68 -5.10
C TYR A 28 13.24 -8.87 -3.81
N PHE A 29 12.65 -9.24 -2.68
CA PHE A 29 12.93 -8.59 -1.40
C PHE A 29 14.40 -8.69 -0.98
N VAL A 30 15.03 -9.87 -1.16
CA VAL A 30 16.47 -10.01 -0.90
C VAL A 30 17.30 -9.14 -1.82
N TRP A 31 16.88 -8.99 -3.08
CA TRP A 31 17.55 -8.08 -4.01
C TRP A 31 17.42 -6.62 -3.58
N GLN A 32 16.25 -6.18 -3.16
CA GLN A 32 16.04 -4.81 -2.63
C GLN A 32 16.94 -4.48 -1.44
N GLU A 33 17.16 -5.44 -0.53
CA GLU A 33 18.02 -5.26 0.63
C GLU A 33 19.51 -5.32 0.31
N SER A 34 19.90 -6.26 -0.54
CA SER A 34 21.32 -6.58 -0.82
C SER A 34 21.91 -5.86 -2.01
N HIS A 35 21.05 -5.34 -2.91
CA HIS A 35 21.42 -4.81 -4.23
C HIS A 35 22.29 -5.78 -5.06
N ASN A 36 22.09 -7.09 -4.86
CA ASN A 36 22.83 -8.13 -5.58
C ASN A 36 22.25 -8.32 -6.98
N GLU A 37 22.83 -7.65 -7.97
CA GLU A 37 22.37 -7.68 -9.37
C GLU A 37 22.33 -9.10 -9.97
N SER A 38 23.06 -10.08 -9.42
CA SER A 38 23.02 -11.45 -9.92
C SER A 38 21.63 -12.12 -9.73
N LEU A 39 20.80 -11.61 -8.84
CA LEU A 39 19.45 -12.12 -8.61
C LEU A 39 18.42 -11.67 -9.67
N ILE A 40 18.66 -10.53 -10.33
CA ILE A 40 17.72 -9.96 -11.31
C ILE A 40 17.34 -10.97 -12.39
N GLY A 41 18.34 -11.66 -12.96
CA GLY A 41 18.12 -12.65 -14.02
C GLY A 41 17.30 -13.86 -13.56
N GLU A 42 17.50 -14.32 -12.31
CA GLU A 42 16.73 -15.42 -11.74
C GLU A 42 15.28 -14.98 -11.49
N ILE A 43 15.06 -13.82 -10.87
CA ILE A 43 13.74 -13.27 -10.61
C ILE A 43 12.98 -13.07 -11.92
N GLU A 44 13.61 -12.44 -12.91
CA GLU A 44 13.01 -12.21 -14.23
C GLU A 44 12.59 -13.53 -14.89
N ASN A 45 13.42 -14.54 -14.86
CA ASN A 45 13.12 -15.84 -15.49
C ASN A 45 11.94 -16.55 -14.82
N LEU A 46 11.91 -16.57 -13.49
CA LEU A 46 10.80 -17.16 -12.71
C LEU A 46 9.48 -16.47 -13.05
N LEU A 47 9.43 -15.14 -12.97
CA LEU A 47 8.20 -14.37 -13.19
C LEU A 47 7.74 -14.40 -14.65
N ARG A 48 8.66 -14.32 -15.64
CA ARG A 48 8.28 -14.44 -17.05
C ARG A 48 7.67 -15.79 -17.38
N THR A 49 8.10 -16.87 -16.74
CA THR A 49 7.47 -18.17 -16.88
C THR A 49 6.02 -18.13 -16.35
N VAL A 50 5.80 -17.52 -15.19
CA VAL A 50 4.44 -17.34 -14.64
C VAL A 50 3.57 -16.51 -15.59
N VAL A 51 4.06 -15.38 -16.08
CA VAL A 51 3.34 -14.50 -17.00
C VAL A 51 2.92 -15.22 -18.30
N ASN A 52 3.79 -16.07 -18.83
CA ASN A 52 3.56 -16.71 -20.13
C ASN A 52 2.74 -17.99 -20.05
N GLU A 53 2.80 -18.72 -18.95
CA GLU A 53 2.30 -20.10 -18.87
C GLU A 53 1.19 -20.30 -17.83
N CYS A 54 1.07 -19.42 -16.82
CA CYS A 54 0.06 -19.56 -15.78
C CYS A 54 -1.33 -19.24 -16.32
N ALA A 55 -2.27 -20.14 -16.12
CA ALA A 55 -3.68 -19.93 -16.49
C ALA A 55 -4.44 -19.06 -15.46
N ASN A 56 -3.96 -19.00 -14.21
CA ASN A 56 -4.56 -18.15 -13.18
C ASN A 56 -4.20 -16.70 -13.44
N GLU A 57 -5.22 -15.88 -13.72
CA GLU A 57 -5.03 -14.46 -14.04
C GLU A 57 -4.48 -13.66 -12.87
N ASN A 58 -4.89 -13.95 -11.64
CA ASN A 58 -4.41 -13.23 -10.46
C ASN A 58 -2.90 -13.46 -10.29
N THR A 59 -2.46 -14.72 -10.27
CA THR A 59 -1.03 -15.06 -10.17
C THR A 59 -0.22 -14.44 -11.31
N ARG A 60 -0.80 -14.39 -12.51
CA ARG A 60 -0.17 -13.74 -13.66
C ARG A 60 -0.02 -12.23 -13.49
N TYR A 61 -1.05 -11.57 -12.93
CA TYR A 61 -1.03 -10.12 -12.67
C TYR A 61 -0.07 -9.77 -11.55
N ASP A 62 0.02 -10.58 -10.51
CA ASP A 62 0.98 -10.41 -9.42
C ASP A 62 2.43 -10.51 -9.95
N ALA A 63 2.70 -11.51 -10.79
CA ALA A 63 3.99 -11.63 -11.46
C ALA A 63 4.33 -10.42 -12.37
N ILE A 64 3.33 -9.88 -13.10
CA ILE A 64 3.52 -8.66 -13.90
C ILE A 64 3.86 -7.46 -12.99
N ASN A 65 3.14 -7.27 -11.89
CA ASN A 65 3.38 -6.17 -10.96
C ASN A 65 4.78 -6.25 -10.33
N THR A 66 5.21 -7.45 -9.93
CA THR A 66 6.56 -7.67 -9.39
C THR A 66 7.65 -7.38 -10.44
N LEU A 67 7.44 -7.78 -11.71
CA LEU A 67 8.34 -7.43 -12.81
C LEU A 67 8.39 -5.94 -13.09
N VAL A 68 7.26 -5.24 -13.04
CA VAL A 68 7.21 -3.78 -13.20
C VAL A 68 8.04 -3.09 -12.12
N SER A 69 7.89 -3.52 -10.86
CA SER A 69 8.68 -3.00 -9.75
C SER A 69 10.18 -3.26 -9.93
N LEU A 70 10.55 -4.51 -10.27
CA LEU A 70 11.93 -4.89 -10.55
C LEU A 70 12.55 -4.04 -11.66
N TYR A 71 11.85 -3.86 -12.78
CA TYR A 71 12.36 -3.07 -13.91
C TYR A 71 12.40 -1.57 -13.62
N SER A 72 11.46 -1.05 -12.84
CA SER A 72 11.47 0.35 -12.41
C SER A 72 12.69 0.65 -11.55
N GLU A 73 12.95 -0.18 -10.52
CA GLU A 73 14.02 0.00 -9.57
C GLU A 73 15.41 -0.33 -10.15
N SER A 74 15.49 -1.31 -11.08
CA SER A 74 16.72 -1.64 -11.78
C SER A 74 17.01 -0.77 -13.00
N GLY A 75 16.19 0.26 -13.28
CA GLY A 75 16.37 1.21 -14.38
C GLY A 75 16.03 0.66 -15.77
N GLN A 76 15.37 -0.49 -15.88
CA GLN A 76 15.02 -1.15 -17.15
C GLN A 76 13.64 -0.73 -17.66
N LYS A 77 13.33 0.58 -17.63
CA LYS A 77 12.00 1.15 -17.89
C LYS A 77 11.40 0.76 -19.25
N ASP A 78 12.23 0.54 -20.27
CA ASP A 78 11.76 0.14 -21.60
C ASP A 78 10.98 -1.19 -21.58
N LYS A 79 11.36 -2.12 -20.71
CA LYS A 79 10.69 -3.41 -20.57
C LYS A 79 9.28 -3.29 -19.97
N ILE A 80 9.01 -2.24 -19.18
CA ILE A 80 7.72 -2.00 -18.55
C ILE A 80 6.64 -1.77 -19.61
N THR A 81 6.92 -0.92 -20.61
CA THR A 81 5.95 -0.57 -21.65
C THR A 81 5.43 -1.78 -22.43
N GLU A 82 6.26 -2.79 -22.67
CA GLU A 82 5.84 -4.03 -23.33
C GLU A 82 5.05 -4.94 -22.37
N LEU A 83 5.46 -4.99 -21.12
CA LEU A 83 4.85 -5.87 -20.12
C LEU A 83 3.40 -5.44 -19.78
N VAL A 84 3.16 -4.14 -19.59
CA VAL A 84 1.84 -3.63 -19.23
C VAL A 84 0.80 -3.78 -20.34
N LYS A 85 1.20 -4.02 -21.58
CA LYS A 85 0.27 -4.34 -22.70
C LYS A 85 -0.46 -5.67 -22.47
N LEU A 86 0.05 -6.54 -21.60
CA LEU A 86 -0.59 -7.80 -21.25
C LEU A 86 -1.73 -7.63 -20.23
N LEU A 87 -1.83 -6.47 -19.59
CA LEU A 87 -2.89 -6.17 -18.63
C LEU A 87 -4.16 -5.70 -19.35
N THR A 88 -5.31 -6.09 -18.78
CA THR A 88 -6.60 -5.59 -19.23
C THR A 88 -6.75 -4.12 -18.88
N PRO A 89 -7.08 -3.23 -19.84
CA PRO A 89 -7.34 -1.84 -19.54
C PRO A 89 -8.48 -1.71 -18.50
N MET A 90 -8.33 -0.77 -17.55
CA MET A 90 -9.30 -0.50 -16.47
C MET A 90 -10.75 -0.35 -16.98
N LYS A 91 -10.94 0.20 -18.17
CA LYS A 91 -12.25 0.33 -18.84
C LYS A 91 -13.02 -0.99 -18.97
N TYR A 92 -12.33 -2.13 -18.99
CA TYR A 92 -12.90 -3.46 -19.17
C TYR A 92 -12.70 -4.36 -17.96
N CYS A 93 -12.52 -3.77 -16.76
CA CYS A 93 -12.30 -4.55 -15.55
C CYS A 93 -13.55 -5.35 -15.17
N ARG A 94 -13.31 -6.43 -14.43
CA ARG A 94 -14.35 -7.37 -13.98
C ARG A 94 -15.38 -6.65 -13.10
N GLU A 95 -14.94 -5.79 -12.21
CA GLU A 95 -15.77 -5.06 -11.25
C GLU A 95 -16.79 -4.19 -11.96
N HIS A 96 -16.36 -3.42 -12.96
CA HIS A 96 -17.27 -2.61 -13.78
C HIS A 96 -18.30 -3.47 -14.53
N THR A 97 -17.87 -4.61 -15.08
CA THR A 97 -18.77 -5.50 -15.80
C THR A 97 -19.81 -6.12 -14.87
N LEU A 98 -19.41 -6.50 -13.64
CA LEU A 98 -20.31 -7.04 -12.62
C LEU A 98 -21.32 -5.99 -12.13
N SER A 99 -20.89 -4.74 -11.96
CA SER A 99 -21.76 -3.64 -11.51
C SER A 99 -22.83 -3.29 -12.53
N CYS A 100 -22.60 -3.52 -13.83
CA CYS A 100 -23.56 -3.30 -14.92
C CYS A 100 -24.76 -4.26 -14.92
N GLY A 101 -24.78 -5.29 -14.09
CA GLY A 101 -25.99 -6.04 -13.81
C GLY A 101 -25.97 -7.52 -14.18
N ILE A 102 -25.64 -8.36 -13.23
CA ILE A 102 -25.84 -9.80 -13.33
C ILE A 102 -27.28 -10.20 -12.98
N GLY A 103 -28.06 -9.30 -12.34
CA GLY A 103 -29.46 -9.56 -11.99
C GLY A 103 -29.67 -10.66 -10.92
N ASP A 104 -28.64 -10.99 -10.15
CA ASP A 104 -28.66 -12.05 -9.13
C ASP A 104 -29.09 -11.55 -7.72
N GLY A 105 -29.58 -10.32 -7.63
CA GLY A 105 -29.93 -9.67 -6.35
C GLY A 105 -28.73 -9.09 -5.59
N LYS A 106 -27.52 -9.21 -6.11
CA LYS A 106 -26.28 -8.68 -5.51
C LYS A 106 -25.74 -7.42 -6.19
N THR A 107 -26.54 -6.79 -7.03
CA THR A 107 -26.12 -5.61 -7.83
C THR A 107 -25.57 -4.50 -6.92
N LYS A 108 -26.19 -4.22 -5.77
CA LYS A 108 -25.68 -3.23 -4.80
C LYS A 108 -24.26 -3.58 -4.33
N PHE A 109 -24.00 -4.84 -4.01
CA PHE A 109 -22.68 -5.30 -3.58
C PHE A 109 -21.63 -5.06 -4.67
N TYR A 110 -21.90 -5.42 -5.91
CA TYR A 110 -20.94 -5.24 -7.01
C TYR A 110 -20.69 -3.77 -7.33
N ILE A 111 -21.71 -2.91 -7.28
CA ILE A 111 -21.54 -1.46 -7.46
C ILE A 111 -20.67 -0.88 -6.34
N GLN A 112 -20.89 -1.31 -5.10
CA GLN A 112 -20.10 -0.85 -3.96
C GLN A 112 -18.66 -1.39 -3.99
N ASP A 113 -18.45 -2.63 -4.45
CA ASP A 113 -17.12 -3.21 -4.69
C ASP A 113 -16.36 -2.42 -5.76
N GLU A 114 -17.04 -2.00 -6.83
CA GLU A 114 -16.46 -1.11 -7.84
C GLU A 114 -16.07 0.25 -7.23
N ILE A 115 -16.97 0.87 -6.43
CA ILE A 115 -16.70 2.15 -5.76
C ILE A 115 -15.47 2.02 -4.84
N ASP A 116 -15.41 0.96 -4.03
CA ASP A 116 -14.29 0.70 -3.12
C ASP A 116 -12.96 0.64 -3.87
N LYS A 117 -12.87 -0.23 -4.86
CA LYS A 117 -11.64 -0.44 -5.65
C LYS A 117 -11.21 0.78 -6.45
N LEU A 118 -12.17 1.48 -7.07
CA LEU A 118 -11.87 2.69 -7.81
C LEU A 118 -11.41 3.82 -6.88
N THR A 119 -11.99 3.91 -5.68
CA THR A 119 -11.59 4.91 -4.68
C THR A 119 -10.17 4.67 -4.20
N ASP A 120 -9.82 3.42 -3.84
CA ASP A 120 -8.45 3.10 -3.41
C ASP A 120 -7.45 3.34 -4.54
N ALA A 121 -7.76 2.91 -5.76
CA ALA A 121 -6.92 3.13 -6.93
C ALA A 121 -6.71 4.64 -7.22
N LEU A 122 -7.78 5.44 -7.14
CA LEU A 122 -7.70 6.89 -7.37
C LEU A 122 -6.92 7.58 -6.24
N GLY A 123 -7.17 7.23 -4.99
CA GLY A 123 -6.44 7.79 -3.84
C GLY A 123 -4.93 7.52 -3.93
N ILE A 124 -4.55 6.29 -4.32
CA ILE A 124 -3.16 5.92 -4.57
C ILE A 124 -2.59 6.71 -5.76
N ALA A 125 -3.33 6.85 -6.86
CA ALA A 125 -2.88 7.58 -8.03
C ALA A 125 -2.61 9.07 -7.72
N ILE A 126 -3.49 9.72 -6.95
CA ILE A 126 -3.30 11.11 -6.51
C ILE A 126 -2.03 11.22 -5.64
N ARG A 127 -1.83 10.31 -4.68
CA ARG A 127 -0.60 10.28 -3.87
C ARG A 127 0.64 10.07 -4.75
N ASN A 128 0.60 9.14 -5.68
CA ASN A 128 1.72 8.87 -6.59
C ASN A 128 2.03 10.07 -7.49
N LEU A 129 1.02 10.86 -7.87
CA LEU A 129 1.24 12.12 -8.58
C LEU A 129 2.03 13.11 -7.71
N ALA A 130 1.70 13.23 -6.41
CA ALA A 130 2.46 14.08 -5.48
C ALA A 130 3.90 13.61 -5.28
N LEU A 131 4.18 12.31 -5.43
CA LEU A 131 5.50 11.69 -5.28
C LEU A 131 6.26 11.52 -6.59
N ASN A 132 5.67 11.93 -7.72
CA ASN A 132 6.27 11.73 -9.04
C ASN A 132 7.61 12.46 -9.17
N ASP A 133 8.63 11.74 -9.61
CA ASP A 133 9.98 12.26 -9.84
C ASP A 133 10.05 13.30 -10.98
N ASP A 134 9.07 13.28 -11.90
CA ASP A 134 8.97 14.28 -12.98
C ASP A 134 8.55 15.65 -12.44
N LEU A 135 7.95 15.73 -11.24
CA LEU A 135 7.73 17.00 -10.54
C LEU A 135 8.99 17.39 -9.80
N PRO A 136 9.51 18.61 -10.03
CA PRO A 136 10.69 19.09 -9.30
C PRO A 136 10.53 18.90 -7.80
N ASN A 137 11.53 18.33 -7.14
CA ASN A 137 11.54 18.23 -5.69
C ASN A 137 12.18 19.48 -5.08
N ASP A 138 11.57 20.62 -5.33
CA ASP A 138 12.01 21.92 -4.84
C ASP A 138 10.89 22.63 -4.05
N PRO A 139 11.21 23.65 -3.25
CA PRO A 139 10.24 24.35 -2.40
C PRO A 139 9.02 24.90 -3.14
N SER A 140 9.13 25.22 -4.45
CA SER A 140 8.03 25.81 -5.23
C SER A 140 6.89 24.82 -5.49
N THR A 141 7.14 23.51 -5.39
CA THR A 141 6.15 22.45 -5.64
C THR A 141 5.60 21.82 -4.37
N TRP A 142 6.19 22.08 -3.20
CA TRP A 142 5.79 21.38 -1.97
C TRP A 142 4.38 21.72 -1.49
N GLU A 143 3.90 22.93 -1.72
CA GLU A 143 2.50 23.29 -1.42
C GLU A 143 1.52 22.50 -2.31
N ASP A 144 1.80 22.38 -3.60
CA ASP A 144 0.97 21.61 -4.54
C ASP A 144 0.95 20.14 -4.13
N LYS A 145 2.08 19.58 -3.72
CA LYS A 145 2.18 18.19 -3.21
C LYS A 145 1.33 18.00 -1.95
N ILE A 146 1.35 18.95 -1.03
CA ILE A 146 0.50 18.94 0.17
C ILE A 146 -0.99 18.96 -0.24
N GLU A 147 -1.38 19.80 -1.20
CA GLU A 147 -2.76 19.87 -1.68
C GLU A 147 -3.21 18.55 -2.33
N MET A 148 -2.37 17.92 -3.16
CA MET A 148 -2.66 16.60 -3.75
C MET A 148 -2.88 15.55 -2.66
N LEU A 149 -2.03 15.49 -1.65
CA LEU A 149 -2.16 14.54 -0.54
C LEU A 149 -3.42 14.78 0.30
N ARG A 150 -3.78 16.06 0.53
CA ARG A 150 -5.04 16.43 1.19
C ARG A 150 -6.24 16.02 0.35
N ALA A 151 -6.19 16.20 -0.97
CA ALA A 151 -7.26 15.75 -1.87
C ALA A 151 -7.44 14.22 -1.82
N SER A 152 -6.34 13.46 -1.75
CA SER A 152 -6.41 12.02 -1.52
C SER A 152 -7.11 11.68 -0.19
N ASN A 153 -6.75 12.35 0.92
CA ASN A 153 -7.39 12.12 2.21
C ASN A 153 -8.88 12.47 2.19
N GLN A 154 -9.27 13.57 1.55
CA GLN A 154 -10.66 13.99 1.41
C GLN A 154 -11.47 12.96 0.61
N LEU A 155 -10.90 12.39 -0.45
CA LEU A 155 -11.55 11.33 -1.24
C LEU A 155 -11.90 10.13 -0.35
N TYR A 156 -10.96 9.62 0.42
CA TYR A 156 -11.21 8.51 1.34
C TYR A 156 -12.29 8.87 2.37
N SER A 157 -12.19 10.00 3.04
CA SER A 157 -13.17 10.43 4.04
C SER A 157 -14.58 10.61 3.44
N MET A 158 -14.67 11.12 2.22
CA MET A 158 -15.96 11.32 1.52
C MET A 158 -16.66 9.98 1.19
N ILE A 159 -15.89 8.98 0.75
CA ILE A 159 -16.46 7.70 0.31
C ILE A 159 -16.71 6.76 1.48
N TYR A 160 -15.78 6.65 2.44
CA TYR A 160 -15.86 5.67 3.53
C TYR A 160 -16.52 6.20 4.80
N GLY A 161 -16.67 7.52 4.96
CA GLY A 161 -17.23 8.14 6.16
C GLY A 161 -16.25 8.14 7.33
N GLU A 162 -16.76 7.98 8.55
CA GLU A 162 -15.94 8.04 9.77
C GLU A 162 -15.16 6.74 10.02
N ASN A 163 -15.72 5.59 9.67
CA ASN A 163 -15.05 4.30 9.82
C ASN A 163 -14.33 3.93 8.53
N LEU A 164 -13.07 4.32 8.42
CA LEU A 164 -12.20 4.08 7.26
C LEU A 164 -11.55 2.69 7.29
N MET A 165 -11.66 1.94 8.39
CA MET A 165 -11.03 0.64 8.57
C MET A 165 -9.53 0.66 8.20
N TYR A 166 -9.07 -0.25 7.36
CA TYR A 166 -7.66 -0.32 6.93
C TYR A 166 -7.20 0.88 6.08
N HIS A 167 -8.12 1.64 5.49
CA HIS A 167 -7.77 2.87 4.78
C HIS A 167 -7.24 3.98 5.71
N HIS A 168 -7.42 3.85 7.02
CA HIS A 168 -6.68 4.68 7.98
C HIS A 168 -5.17 4.64 7.72
N GLY A 169 -4.59 3.50 7.32
CA GLY A 169 -3.18 3.39 6.95
C GLY A 169 -2.80 4.27 5.73
N ARG A 170 -3.73 4.47 4.77
CA ARG A 170 -3.52 5.39 3.64
C ARG A 170 -3.42 6.84 4.09
N LEU A 171 -4.33 7.25 4.98
CA LEU A 171 -4.35 8.60 5.53
C LEU A 171 -3.13 8.86 6.43
N ALA A 172 -2.77 7.90 7.28
CA ALA A 172 -1.57 7.99 8.11
C ALA A 172 -0.32 8.26 7.25
N PHE A 173 -0.15 7.49 6.17
CA PHE A 173 0.97 7.69 5.26
C PHE A 173 0.94 9.05 4.56
N ASN A 174 -0.22 9.51 4.11
CA ASN A 174 -0.35 10.83 3.49
C ASN A 174 -0.05 11.96 4.49
N HIS A 175 -0.54 11.89 5.73
CA HIS A 175 -0.26 12.88 6.78
C HIS A 175 1.23 12.89 7.16
N TRP A 176 1.88 11.74 7.19
CA TRP A 176 3.33 11.66 7.34
C TRP A 176 4.06 12.41 6.23
N LEU A 177 3.67 12.21 4.96
CA LEU A 177 4.26 12.92 3.81
C LEU A 177 4.00 14.43 3.91
N ILE A 178 2.78 14.85 4.23
CA ILE A 178 2.42 16.26 4.43
C ILE A 178 3.32 16.88 5.49
N SER A 179 3.51 16.23 6.63
CA SER A 179 4.41 16.74 7.69
C SER A 179 5.83 16.92 7.21
N THR A 180 6.35 16.05 6.34
CA THR A 180 7.71 16.18 5.79
C THR A 180 7.87 17.43 4.92
N TYR A 181 6.88 17.73 4.08
CA TYR A 181 6.89 18.96 3.26
C TYR A 181 6.69 20.21 4.12
N GLN A 182 5.82 20.16 5.12
CA GLN A 182 5.60 21.28 6.04
C GLN A 182 6.87 21.62 6.85
N ILE A 183 7.62 20.62 7.34
CA ILE A 183 8.92 20.83 8.00
C ILE A 183 9.90 21.50 7.02
N ALA A 184 9.96 21.02 5.80
CA ALA A 184 10.86 21.58 4.79
C ALA A 184 10.51 23.03 4.42
N LEU A 185 9.22 23.41 4.52
CA LEU A 185 8.72 24.79 4.36
C LEU A 185 8.88 25.63 5.63
N GLY A 186 9.36 25.09 6.74
CA GLY A 186 9.46 25.79 8.03
C GLY A 186 8.12 25.97 8.76
N LYS A 187 7.07 25.27 8.34
CA LYS A 187 5.71 25.32 8.93
C LYS A 187 5.58 24.34 10.09
N THR A 188 6.30 24.60 11.17
CA THR A 188 6.45 23.68 12.31
C THR A 188 5.11 23.32 12.97
N GLU A 189 4.25 24.31 13.20
CA GLU A 189 2.94 24.07 13.83
C GLU A 189 2.02 23.20 12.96
N ASP A 190 1.98 23.47 11.66
CA ASP A 190 1.22 22.66 10.72
C ASP A 190 1.76 21.22 10.66
N ALA A 191 3.09 21.07 10.70
CA ALA A 191 3.74 19.76 10.71
C ALA A 191 3.39 18.95 11.96
N LEU A 192 3.36 19.58 13.13
CA LEU A 192 2.93 18.93 14.38
C LEU A 192 1.48 18.48 14.28
N SER A 193 0.57 19.32 13.77
CA SER A 193 -0.83 18.93 13.56
C SER A 193 -0.95 17.76 12.58
N SER A 194 -0.18 17.74 11.49
CA SER A 194 -0.17 16.60 10.56
C SER A 194 0.38 15.32 11.18
N LEU A 195 1.35 15.42 12.11
CA LEU A 195 1.85 14.25 12.85
C LEU A 195 0.84 13.73 13.88
N GLU A 196 0.05 14.58 14.50
CA GLU A 196 -1.05 14.17 15.38
C GLU A 196 -2.13 13.42 14.59
N GLU A 197 -2.55 13.93 13.42
CA GLU A 197 -3.48 13.22 12.53
C GLU A 197 -2.90 11.89 12.04
N MET A 198 -1.62 11.86 11.65
CA MET A 198 -0.92 10.62 11.29
C MET A 198 -0.99 9.59 12.42
N CYS A 199 -0.72 10.01 13.67
CA CYS A 199 -0.77 9.14 14.84
C CYS A 199 -2.18 8.58 15.05
N GLY A 200 -3.19 9.43 15.08
CA GLY A 200 -4.58 9.01 15.23
C GLY A 200 -5.02 8.00 14.17
N HIS A 201 -4.66 8.23 12.92
CA HIS A 201 -4.94 7.29 11.84
C HIS A 201 -4.13 6.00 11.94
N SER A 202 -2.88 6.04 12.41
CA SER A 202 -2.06 4.83 12.60
C SER A 202 -2.65 3.94 13.69
N VAL A 203 -3.04 4.52 14.81
CA VAL A 203 -3.71 3.81 15.92
C VAL A 203 -5.04 3.22 15.46
N ALA A 204 -5.87 4.01 14.76
CA ALA A 204 -7.15 3.54 14.24
C ALA A 204 -6.98 2.39 13.24
N CYS A 205 -5.94 2.42 12.40
CA CYS A 205 -5.60 1.33 11.49
C CYS A 205 -5.31 0.05 12.27
N ASP A 206 -4.39 0.10 13.24
CA ASP A 206 -4.00 -1.08 14.02
C ASP A 206 -5.18 -1.64 14.84
N LEU A 207 -6.00 -0.76 15.42
CA LEU A 207 -7.21 -1.17 16.14
C LEU A 207 -8.28 -1.78 15.23
N SER A 208 -8.37 -1.36 13.97
CA SER A 208 -9.36 -1.92 13.02
C SER A 208 -9.15 -3.42 12.77
N TYR A 209 -7.93 -3.90 12.90
CA TYR A 209 -7.60 -5.31 12.80
C TYR A 209 -7.93 -6.14 14.06
N GLN A 210 -8.14 -5.48 15.20
CA GLN A 210 -8.38 -6.14 16.49
C GLN A 210 -9.86 -6.27 16.85
N ASN A 211 -10.72 -5.42 16.29
CA ASN A 211 -12.12 -5.31 16.70
C ASN A 211 -13.08 -6.07 15.78
N ASP A 212 -13.77 -7.09 16.33
CA ASP A 212 -14.84 -7.81 15.62
C ASP A 212 -16.03 -6.93 15.22
N HIS A 213 -16.17 -5.74 15.82
CA HIS A 213 -17.28 -4.81 15.57
C HIS A 213 -17.01 -3.79 14.47
N GLY A 214 -15.81 -3.74 13.92
CA GLY A 214 -15.38 -2.74 12.94
C GLY A 214 -15.29 -3.23 11.49
N ARG A 215 -15.96 -4.33 11.14
CA ARG A 215 -15.82 -4.97 9.82
C ARG A 215 -16.55 -4.28 8.67
N TYR A 216 -17.37 -3.26 8.96
CA TYR A 216 -18.17 -2.56 7.97
C TYR A 216 -17.80 -1.09 7.91
N PHE A 217 -17.73 -0.56 6.71
CA PHE A 217 -17.66 0.89 6.52
C PHE A 217 -18.93 1.56 6.98
N SER A 218 -18.83 2.79 7.51
CA SER A 218 -19.99 3.55 7.99
C SER A 218 -20.79 4.21 6.87
N SER A 219 -20.20 4.37 5.68
CA SER A 219 -20.84 5.05 4.57
C SER A 219 -21.77 4.12 3.77
N ILE A 220 -22.95 4.63 3.42
CA ILE A 220 -23.92 3.95 2.56
C ILE A 220 -23.35 3.65 1.15
N LEU A 221 -22.29 4.30 0.75
CA LEU A 221 -21.63 4.06 -0.54
C LEU A 221 -20.90 2.73 -0.60
N VAL A 222 -20.51 2.17 0.55
CA VAL A 222 -19.69 0.96 0.68
C VAL A 222 -20.10 0.06 1.84
N ASP A 223 -21.31 0.23 2.41
CA ASP A 223 -21.79 -0.46 3.60
C ASP A 223 -22.00 -1.98 3.45
N THR A 224 -21.96 -2.51 2.24
CA THR A 224 -21.96 -3.95 1.97
C THR A 224 -20.56 -4.54 1.84
N GLN A 225 -19.53 -3.70 1.80
CA GLN A 225 -18.16 -4.16 1.75
C GLN A 225 -17.72 -4.54 3.16
N ILE A 226 -17.23 -5.77 3.29
CA ILE A 226 -16.78 -6.34 4.56
C ILE A 226 -15.28 -6.50 4.43
N TYR A 227 -14.57 -6.09 5.48
CA TYR A 227 -13.16 -6.45 5.57
C TYR A 227 -13.06 -8.00 5.61
N PRO A 228 -12.23 -8.62 4.75
CA PRO A 228 -12.04 -10.06 4.81
C PRO A 228 -11.61 -10.46 6.22
N GLU A 229 -12.19 -11.56 6.72
CA GLU A 229 -11.70 -12.16 7.96
C GLU A 229 -10.17 -12.30 7.84
N LYS A 230 -9.47 -12.08 8.95
CA LYS A 230 -8.04 -12.37 9.00
C LYS A 230 -7.83 -13.77 8.42
N SER A 231 -7.51 -13.85 7.14
CA SER A 231 -6.97 -15.08 6.59
C SER A 231 -5.56 -15.20 7.16
N GLU A 232 -5.13 -16.41 7.47
CA GLU A 232 -3.74 -16.67 7.85
C GLU A 232 -2.77 -16.07 6.81
N ASP A 233 -3.23 -15.91 5.57
CA ASP A 233 -2.50 -15.33 4.44
C ASP A 233 -2.27 -13.81 4.55
N PHE A 234 -3.13 -13.07 5.28
CA PHE A 234 -3.00 -11.60 5.38
C PHE A 234 -1.87 -11.16 6.33
N HIS A 235 -1.45 -12.02 7.25
CA HIS A 235 -0.38 -11.73 8.21
C HIS A 235 1.03 -11.87 7.65
N GLU A 236 1.19 -12.51 6.50
CA GLU A 236 2.52 -12.84 6.00
C GLU A 236 3.31 -11.67 5.42
N PHE A 237 2.68 -10.53 5.12
CA PHE A 237 3.34 -9.41 4.46
C PHE A 237 3.71 -8.24 5.38
N THR A 238 3.17 -8.16 6.58
CA THR A 238 3.52 -7.08 7.53
C THR A 238 3.98 -7.67 8.85
N GLU A 239 5.30 -7.70 9.08
CA GLU A 239 5.89 -8.13 10.36
C GLU A 239 5.58 -7.16 11.51
N HIS A 240 5.06 -5.97 11.19
CA HIS A 240 4.92 -4.86 12.14
C HIS A 240 3.60 -4.10 11.95
N THR A 241 3.12 -3.46 13.01
CA THR A 241 1.95 -2.60 13.01
C THR A 241 2.17 -1.30 12.22
N GLN A 242 1.09 -0.61 11.85
CA GLN A 242 1.17 0.71 11.21
C GLN A 242 1.89 1.72 12.12
N CYS A 243 1.61 1.67 13.44
CA CYS A 243 2.30 2.49 14.43
C CYS A 243 3.81 2.26 14.44
N TYR A 244 4.26 1.01 14.32
CA TYR A 244 5.69 0.69 14.23
C TYR A 244 6.34 1.36 13.01
N TYR A 245 5.73 1.23 11.83
CA TYR A 245 6.27 1.84 10.61
C TYR A 245 6.34 3.37 10.70
N MET A 246 5.35 4.03 11.31
CA MET A 246 5.37 5.47 11.46
C MET A 246 6.42 5.90 12.50
N LEU A 247 6.56 5.15 13.58
CA LEU A 247 7.59 5.40 14.60
C LEU A 247 9.00 5.32 14.01
N ASP A 248 9.28 4.30 13.18
CA ASP A 248 10.55 4.16 12.48
C ASP A 248 10.85 5.37 11.57
N ARG A 249 9.85 5.80 10.77
CA ARG A 249 9.96 6.98 9.89
C ARG A 249 10.25 8.27 10.67
N MET A 250 9.71 8.42 11.88
CA MET A 250 9.93 9.59 12.74
C MET A 250 11.35 9.64 13.33
N GLN A 251 12.15 8.57 13.23
CA GLN A 251 13.57 8.60 13.62
C GLN A 251 14.44 9.41 12.66
N HIS A 252 13.95 9.67 11.45
CA HIS A 252 14.71 10.40 10.44
C HIS A 252 15.16 11.79 10.93
N PRO A 253 16.40 12.24 10.64
CA PRO A 253 16.97 13.53 11.11
C PRO A 253 16.14 14.77 10.76
N ARG A 254 15.28 14.71 9.73
CA ARG A 254 14.38 15.85 9.39
C ARG A 254 13.49 16.28 10.55
N TYR A 255 13.21 15.38 11.49
CA TYR A 255 12.40 15.66 12.69
C TYR A 255 13.20 16.18 13.89
N ASP A 256 14.51 16.36 13.78
CA ASP A 256 15.36 16.81 14.88
C ASP A 256 14.93 18.18 15.43
N CYS A 257 14.36 19.04 14.57
CA CYS A 257 13.81 20.33 14.98
C CYS A 257 12.59 20.21 15.91
N LEU A 258 11.88 19.08 15.89
CA LEU A 258 10.67 18.81 16.68
C LEU A 258 10.93 17.97 17.93
N ARG A 259 12.09 17.32 18.08
CA ARG A 259 12.37 16.33 19.15
C ARG A 259 12.20 16.84 20.58
N ARG A 260 12.16 18.17 20.79
CA ARG A 260 11.96 18.79 22.09
C ARG A 260 10.54 19.32 22.29
N ASP A 261 9.71 19.25 21.27
CA ASP A 261 8.35 19.71 21.34
C ASP A 261 7.47 18.68 22.07
N MET A 262 6.62 19.14 22.98
CA MET A 262 5.77 18.25 23.79
C MET A 262 4.73 17.51 22.96
N ARG A 263 4.20 18.12 21.90
CA ARG A 263 3.26 17.47 20.98
C ARG A 263 3.93 16.34 20.20
N PHE A 264 5.17 16.58 19.71
CA PHE A 264 5.96 15.56 19.05
C PHE A 264 6.26 14.38 19.99
N LEU A 265 6.66 14.67 21.23
CA LEU A 265 6.93 13.63 22.23
C LEU A 265 5.67 12.82 22.56
N SER A 266 4.50 13.46 22.65
CA SER A 266 3.22 12.78 22.87
C SER A 266 2.88 11.83 21.70
N VAL A 267 3.08 12.26 20.46
CA VAL A 267 2.91 11.42 19.26
C VAL A 267 3.83 10.19 19.32
N VAL A 268 5.11 10.38 19.65
CA VAL A 268 6.08 9.28 19.78
C VAL A 268 5.68 8.31 20.89
N GLU A 269 5.22 8.81 22.04
CA GLU A 269 4.78 7.99 23.17
C GLU A 269 3.56 7.15 22.79
N GLU A 270 2.56 7.75 22.15
CA GLU A 270 1.34 7.06 21.72
C GLU A 270 1.65 5.98 20.67
N LEU A 271 2.39 6.31 19.60
CA LEU A 271 2.83 5.31 18.62
C LEU A 271 3.61 4.17 19.27
N THR A 272 4.49 4.47 20.24
CA THR A 272 5.29 3.46 20.95
C THR A 272 4.41 2.51 21.76
N MET A 273 3.33 3.02 22.35
CA MET A 273 2.38 2.20 23.13
C MET A 273 1.69 1.15 22.25
N TYR A 274 1.28 1.53 21.04
CA TYR A 274 0.60 0.61 20.11
C TYR A 274 1.57 -0.24 19.29
N ALA A 275 2.76 0.26 18.98
CA ALA A 275 3.80 -0.51 18.28
C ALA A 275 4.33 -1.72 19.07
N LYS A 276 4.22 -1.70 20.40
CA LYS A 276 4.68 -2.79 21.29
C LYS A 276 3.69 -3.93 21.47
N ASN A 277 2.46 -3.77 21.01
CA ASN A 277 1.45 -4.82 21.07
C ASN A 277 1.73 -5.87 19.97
N GLU A 278 2.88 -6.54 20.05
CA GLU A 278 3.23 -7.72 19.25
C GLU A 278 2.38 -8.92 19.73
N GLY A 279 1.11 -8.90 19.40
CA GLY A 279 0.16 -9.93 19.78
C GLY A 279 -0.82 -10.19 18.67
N PHE A 280 -0.30 -10.47 17.47
CA PHE A 280 -1.09 -10.97 16.34
C PHE A 280 -0.82 -12.45 16.12
#